data_5feacb0416833660bfec6036bbe2445e
#
_entry.id   5feacb0416833660bfec6036bbe2445e
#
_cell.length_a   1.000
_cell.length_b   1.000
_cell.length_c   1.000
_cell.angle_alpha   90.00
_cell.angle_beta   90.00
_cell.angle_gamma   90.00
#
_symmetry.space_group_name_H-M   'P 1'
#
loop_
_entity.id
_entity.type
_entity.pdbx_description
1 polymer ?
#
loop_
_entity_poly.entity_id
_entity_poly.type
_entity_poly.pdbx_seq_one_letter_code
_entity_poly.pdbx_strand_id
1 'polypeptide(L)'
;MSPGMSVRCSLAVLGCLILVGCGSATSGTGGPTGPTPQPTTPTPGVPTPSGVVYLPLRDATYALQRRDSLTLQLPGGASQLQFIDRTAYLRVTLARDSTGYQATIVMDSLQSAVGGVPAVPDSVIPARGTRWTATLTPEGELSALKADRSSTLGDQIGSNLRSLFPSLPAGGVQVGMQWSDTTEVPMRVDAFDAVERSLTNYLAAESDDPRAKKAIKLESNGSYQRTGKGTQYDQQLEMTASGTRMAVHYLNPDGTLASAHGTDSGDVTITVPAVGQTVPVKQAGRYSITALRPAKR
;
A
#
# COMPACT_ATOMS: atom_id res chain seq x y z
N MET A 1 19.41 -39.56 36.94
CA MET A 1 19.89 -39.31 35.56
C MET A 1 18.69 -39.17 34.67
N SER A 2 18.24 -37.94 34.43
CA SER A 2 17.12 -37.65 33.50
C SER A 2 17.71 -37.13 32.19
N PRO A 3 17.27 -37.61 31.03
CA PRO A 3 17.72 -37.09 29.76
C PRO A 3 16.94 -35.82 29.42
N GLY A 4 17.70 -34.79 29.09
CA GLY A 4 17.19 -33.48 28.67
C GLY A 4 16.38 -33.58 27.38
N MET A 5 15.16 -33.06 27.43
CA MET A 5 14.27 -32.94 26.31
C MET A 5 14.74 -31.73 25.48
N SER A 6 15.40 -32.01 24.37
CA SER A 6 15.91 -31.03 23.40
C SER A 6 14.75 -30.29 22.73
N VAL A 7 14.61 -29.00 23.02
CA VAL A 7 13.73 -28.06 22.35
C VAL A 7 14.28 -27.78 20.94
N ARG A 8 13.95 -28.64 19.98
CA ARG A 8 14.31 -28.48 18.55
C ARG A 8 13.12 -28.13 17.65
N CYS A 9 11.98 -27.72 18.21
CA CYS A 9 10.75 -27.61 17.43
C CYS A 9 10.32 -26.19 17.06
N SER A 10 11.09 -25.12 17.37
CA SER A 10 10.57 -23.75 17.21
C SER A 10 11.06 -22.99 15.97
N LEU A 11 12.00 -23.50 15.19
CA LEU A 11 12.53 -22.76 14.04
C LEU A 11 11.78 -22.98 12.71
N ALA A 12 10.98 -24.06 12.61
CA ALA A 12 10.21 -24.34 11.38
C ALA A 12 9.01 -23.40 11.16
N VAL A 13 8.52 -22.78 12.24
CA VAL A 13 7.31 -21.93 12.21
C VAL A 13 7.56 -20.59 11.54
N LEU A 14 8.76 -20.04 11.63
CA LEU A 14 9.05 -18.69 11.12
C LEU A 14 9.37 -18.64 9.62
N GLY A 15 9.91 -19.71 9.07
CA GLY A 15 10.20 -19.81 7.64
C GLY A 15 8.93 -19.92 6.76
N CYS A 16 7.81 -20.36 7.35
CA CYS A 16 6.51 -20.47 6.68
C CYS A 16 5.64 -19.20 6.75
N LEU A 17 6.07 -18.17 7.50
CA LEU A 17 5.34 -16.90 7.65
C LEU A 17 5.10 -16.17 6.31
N ILE A 18 5.77 -16.59 5.25
CA ILE A 18 5.74 -15.90 3.96
C ILE A 18 4.97 -16.68 2.88
N LEU A 19 4.57 -17.94 3.09
CA LEU A 19 4.17 -18.78 1.97
C LEU A 19 2.78 -19.45 2.02
N VAL A 20 2.07 -19.56 3.13
CA VAL A 20 0.75 -20.24 3.11
C VAL A 20 -0.18 -19.68 4.17
N GLY A 21 -1.18 -18.94 3.78
CA GLY A 21 -2.30 -18.55 4.61
C GLY A 21 -3.62 -18.92 3.94
N CYS A 22 -4.14 -20.11 4.19
CA CYS A 22 -5.57 -20.40 4.06
C CYS A 22 -6.19 -20.34 5.45
N GLY A 23 -7.02 -19.35 5.73
CA GLY A 23 -7.74 -19.24 6.99
C GLY A 23 -8.99 -18.38 6.81
N SER A 24 -10.14 -18.99 7.01
CA SER A 24 -11.49 -18.44 6.84
C SER A 24 -11.76 -17.29 7.84
N ALA A 25 -12.38 -16.23 7.34
CA ALA A 25 -12.82 -15.09 8.12
C ALA A 25 -14.17 -15.37 8.79
N THR A 26 -14.28 -15.15 10.08
CA THR A 26 -15.54 -14.95 10.79
C THR A 26 -15.75 -13.46 11.07
N SER A 27 -16.88 -12.97 10.61
CA SER A 27 -17.35 -11.59 10.77
C SER A 27 -17.78 -11.31 12.21
N GLY A 28 -17.19 -10.31 12.84
CA GLY A 28 -17.63 -9.74 14.12
C GLY A 28 -18.14 -8.31 13.92
N THR A 29 -19.42 -8.11 14.12
CA THR A 29 -20.13 -6.82 14.16
C THR A 29 -19.94 -6.15 15.53
N GLY A 30 -19.56 -4.88 15.56
CA GLY A 30 -19.57 -4.06 16.78
C GLY A 30 -19.01 -2.67 16.52
N GLY A 31 -19.87 -1.71 16.14
CA GLY A 31 -19.48 -0.29 16.00
C GLY A 31 -19.78 0.50 17.27
N PRO A 32 -18.98 1.52 17.61
CA PRO A 32 -19.38 2.61 18.48
C PRO A 32 -19.88 3.78 17.66
N THR A 33 -21.07 4.26 18.02
CA THR A 33 -21.70 5.51 17.57
C THR A 33 -20.91 6.73 18.03
N GLY A 34 -20.31 7.44 17.07
CA GLY A 34 -19.73 8.76 17.29
C GLY A 34 -20.71 9.88 16.90
N PRO A 35 -20.56 11.11 17.42
CA PRO A 35 -21.49 12.20 17.22
C PRO A 35 -21.52 12.69 15.76
N THR A 36 -22.73 12.94 15.28
CA THR A 36 -23.06 13.47 13.95
C THR A 36 -22.45 14.86 13.74
N PRO A 37 -21.71 15.10 12.65
CA PRO A 37 -21.27 16.45 12.29
C PRO A 37 -22.44 17.30 11.79
N GLN A 38 -22.52 18.49 12.33
CA GLN A 38 -23.50 19.51 11.94
C GLN A 38 -23.18 20.03 10.52
N PRO A 39 -24.16 20.21 9.62
CA PRO A 39 -23.89 20.71 8.27
C PRO A 39 -23.45 22.18 8.34
N THR A 40 -22.24 22.44 7.88
CA THR A 40 -21.72 23.79 7.65
C THR A 40 -22.27 24.32 6.32
N THR A 41 -22.92 25.47 6.38
CA THR A 41 -23.42 26.23 5.23
C THR A 41 -22.26 26.61 4.30
N PRO A 42 -22.36 26.43 2.95
CA PRO A 42 -21.28 26.81 2.05
C PRO A 42 -21.12 28.32 2.00
N THR A 43 -19.93 28.77 2.33
CA THR A 43 -19.51 30.17 2.17
C THR A 43 -19.37 30.49 0.68
N PRO A 44 -20.01 31.57 0.14
CA PRO A 44 -19.84 31.96 -1.25
C PRO A 44 -18.40 32.50 -1.46
N GLY A 45 -17.68 31.98 -2.44
CA GLY A 45 -16.45 32.59 -2.90
C GLY A 45 -15.18 31.74 -2.80
N VAL A 46 -15.29 30.41 -2.91
CA VAL A 46 -14.08 29.57 -3.10
C VAL A 46 -13.53 29.83 -4.50
N PRO A 47 -12.29 30.35 -4.64
CA PRO A 47 -11.66 30.53 -5.93
C PRO A 47 -11.58 29.21 -6.68
N THR A 48 -11.87 29.23 -7.98
CA THR A 48 -11.65 28.07 -8.86
C THR A 48 -10.19 27.62 -8.70
N PRO A 49 -9.92 26.33 -8.44
CA PRO A 49 -8.56 25.86 -8.29
C PRO A 49 -7.74 26.17 -9.55
N SER A 50 -6.64 26.89 -9.40
CA SER A 50 -5.73 27.20 -10.52
C SER A 50 -4.67 26.12 -10.71
N GLY A 51 -4.68 25.07 -9.89
CA GLY A 51 -3.71 23.98 -9.88
C GLY A 51 -4.28 22.67 -10.46
N VAL A 52 -3.38 21.71 -10.72
CA VAL A 52 -3.76 20.36 -11.12
C VAL A 52 -4.37 19.64 -9.91
N VAL A 53 -5.57 19.12 -10.09
CA VAL A 53 -6.27 18.23 -9.17
C VAL A 53 -6.51 16.89 -9.86
N TYR A 54 -6.86 15.85 -9.11
CA TYR A 54 -7.34 14.63 -9.73
C TYR A 54 -8.69 14.92 -10.42
N LEU A 55 -8.69 14.86 -11.74
CA LEU A 55 -9.87 14.99 -12.59
C LEU A 55 -10.00 13.77 -13.52
N PRO A 56 -9.97 12.57 -13.02
CA PRO A 56 -9.91 11.41 -13.86
C PRO A 56 -11.29 11.15 -14.48
N LEU A 57 -11.39 11.39 -15.73
CA LEU A 57 -12.58 11.12 -16.54
C LEU A 57 -12.41 9.90 -17.45
N ARG A 58 -11.33 9.12 -17.30
CA ARG A 58 -11.00 8.03 -18.22
C ARG A 58 -10.51 6.82 -17.47
N ASP A 59 -10.88 5.66 -17.98
CA ASP A 59 -10.27 4.40 -17.61
C ASP A 59 -8.77 4.46 -17.87
N ALA A 60 -7.98 4.14 -16.87
CA ALA A 60 -6.53 4.06 -16.97
C ALA A 60 -6.05 2.66 -16.60
N THR A 61 -5.06 2.16 -17.33
CA THR A 61 -4.40 0.89 -16.99
C THR A 61 -2.96 1.20 -16.57
N TYR A 62 -2.55 0.60 -15.46
CA TYR A 62 -1.22 0.77 -14.90
C TYR A 62 -0.51 -0.57 -14.77
N ALA A 63 0.80 -0.58 -15.03
CA ALA A 63 1.70 -1.63 -14.58
C ALA A 63 2.33 -1.19 -13.25
N LEU A 64 2.08 -1.92 -12.19
CA LEU A 64 2.73 -1.78 -10.88
C LEU A 64 3.77 -2.88 -10.76
N GLN A 65 5.03 -2.49 -10.61
CA GLN A 65 6.15 -3.39 -10.31
C GLN A 65 6.68 -3.06 -8.92
N ARG A 66 6.90 -4.09 -8.10
CA ARG A 66 7.48 -3.93 -6.77
C ARG A 66 8.48 -5.04 -6.49
N ARG A 67 9.62 -4.66 -5.94
CA ARG A 67 10.61 -5.57 -5.37
C ARG A 67 10.81 -5.22 -3.91
N ASP A 68 10.63 -6.21 -3.04
CA ASP A 68 10.91 -6.13 -1.62
C ASP A 68 12.11 -7.00 -1.28
N SER A 69 12.95 -6.55 -0.35
CA SER A 69 13.96 -7.35 0.32
C SER A 69 13.68 -7.38 1.82
N LEU A 70 13.68 -8.58 2.37
CA LEU A 70 13.46 -8.83 3.79
C LEU A 70 14.69 -9.51 4.36
N THR A 71 15.28 -8.94 5.41
CA THR A 71 16.39 -9.54 6.15
C THR A 71 15.90 -9.92 7.54
N LEU A 72 15.69 -11.22 7.76
CA LEU A 72 15.30 -11.76 9.05
C LEU A 72 16.57 -11.99 9.88
N GLN A 73 16.55 -11.52 11.13
CA GLN A 73 17.59 -11.80 12.10
C GLN A 73 17.18 -13.05 12.87
N LEU A 74 17.96 -14.12 12.72
CA LEU A 74 17.71 -15.41 13.38
C LEU A 74 18.46 -15.50 14.71
N PRO A 75 17.96 -16.32 15.68
CA PRO A 75 18.70 -16.63 16.89
C PRO A 75 20.11 -17.17 16.56
N GLY A 76 21.11 -16.74 17.34
CA GLY A 76 22.51 -17.10 17.10
C GLY A 76 23.26 -16.19 16.13
N GLY A 77 22.65 -15.05 15.70
CA GLY A 77 23.30 -14.02 14.88
C GLY A 77 23.31 -14.30 13.37
N ALA A 78 22.72 -15.42 12.93
CA ALA A 78 22.52 -15.68 11.50
C ALA A 78 21.47 -14.72 10.92
N SER A 79 21.60 -14.39 9.63
CA SER A 79 20.57 -13.63 8.92
C SER A 79 20.15 -14.36 7.65
N GLN A 80 18.86 -14.22 7.31
CA GLN A 80 18.29 -14.74 6.06
C GLN A 80 17.77 -13.59 5.23
N LEU A 81 18.28 -13.44 4.02
CA LEU A 81 17.83 -12.46 3.05
C LEU A 81 16.85 -13.12 2.06
N GLN A 82 15.72 -12.48 1.85
CA GLN A 82 14.70 -12.90 0.90
C GLN A 82 14.31 -11.75 -0.01
N PHE A 83 14.16 -12.03 -1.30
CA PHE A 83 13.63 -11.07 -2.29
C PHE A 83 12.26 -11.52 -2.76
N ILE A 84 11.36 -10.55 -2.90
CA ILE A 84 10.00 -10.77 -3.41
C ILE A 84 9.76 -9.80 -4.55
N ASP A 85 9.55 -10.31 -5.74
CA ASP A 85 9.21 -9.54 -6.94
C ASP A 85 7.73 -9.70 -7.25
N ARG A 86 7.04 -8.59 -7.55
CA ARG A 86 5.63 -8.59 -7.95
C ARG A 86 5.43 -7.66 -9.14
N THR A 87 4.61 -8.11 -10.09
CA THR A 87 4.12 -7.27 -11.19
C THR A 87 2.61 -7.45 -11.29
N ALA A 88 1.86 -6.37 -11.12
CA ALA A 88 0.41 -6.35 -11.25
C ALA A 88 0.00 -5.39 -12.37
N TYR A 89 -1.00 -5.76 -13.15
CA TYR A 89 -1.66 -4.88 -14.11
C TYR A 89 -3.00 -4.48 -13.53
N LEU A 90 -3.19 -3.17 -13.37
CA LEU A 90 -4.32 -2.58 -12.67
C LEU A 90 -5.11 -1.71 -13.62
N ARG A 91 -6.41 -1.93 -13.71
CA ARG A 91 -7.34 -1.04 -14.42
C ARG A 91 -8.09 -0.21 -13.39
N VAL A 92 -8.00 1.10 -13.53
CA VAL A 92 -8.61 2.08 -12.64
C VAL A 92 -9.72 2.80 -13.38
N THR A 93 -10.93 2.74 -12.84
CA THR A 93 -12.11 3.47 -13.34
C THR A 93 -12.58 4.40 -12.24
N LEU A 94 -12.83 5.65 -12.57
CA LEU A 94 -13.32 6.67 -11.65
C LEU A 94 -14.65 7.21 -12.14
N ALA A 95 -15.69 7.01 -11.35
CA ALA A 95 -17.01 7.56 -11.59
C ALA A 95 -17.23 8.76 -10.66
N ARG A 96 -17.57 9.92 -11.21
CA ARG A 96 -17.82 11.13 -10.43
C ARG A 96 -19.08 10.96 -9.57
N ASP A 97 -19.00 11.36 -8.32
CA ASP A 97 -20.15 11.50 -7.41
C ASP A 97 -20.25 12.93 -6.84
N SER A 98 -21.12 13.15 -5.87
CA SER A 98 -21.36 14.48 -5.29
C SER A 98 -20.18 15.04 -4.50
N THR A 99 -19.28 14.20 -4.00
CA THR A 99 -18.17 14.58 -3.09
C THR A 99 -16.79 14.32 -3.66
N GLY A 100 -16.70 13.67 -4.83
CA GLY A 100 -15.44 13.28 -5.44
C GLY A 100 -15.64 12.21 -6.49
N TYR A 101 -15.02 11.07 -6.30
CA TYR A 101 -15.06 9.93 -7.22
C TYR A 101 -15.27 8.62 -6.49
N GLN A 102 -16.10 7.76 -7.06
CA GLN A 102 -16.12 6.34 -6.73
C GLN A 102 -15.04 5.64 -7.57
N ALA A 103 -13.97 5.21 -6.92
CA ALA A 103 -12.89 4.49 -7.57
C ALA A 103 -13.21 2.99 -7.62
N THR A 104 -13.00 2.37 -8.79
CA THR A 104 -12.97 0.93 -8.97
C THR A 104 -11.62 0.54 -9.54
N ILE A 105 -10.89 -0.32 -8.86
CA ILE A 105 -9.57 -0.80 -9.27
C ILE A 105 -9.67 -2.32 -9.44
N VAL A 106 -9.31 -2.82 -10.63
CA VAL A 106 -9.34 -4.25 -10.95
C VAL A 106 -7.94 -4.73 -11.27
N MET A 107 -7.51 -5.80 -10.64
CA MET A 107 -6.25 -6.46 -10.96
C MET A 107 -6.45 -7.45 -12.10
N ASP A 108 -6.15 -7.04 -13.32
CA ASP A 108 -6.33 -7.87 -14.52
C ASP A 108 -5.34 -9.03 -14.55
N SER A 109 -4.10 -8.83 -14.07
CA SER A 109 -3.12 -9.91 -13.92
C SER A 109 -2.11 -9.64 -12.80
N LEU A 110 -1.52 -10.72 -12.30
CA LEU A 110 -0.51 -10.70 -11.26
C LEU A 110 0.56 -11.76 -11.56
N GLN A 111 1.81 -11.37 -11.40
CA GLN A 111 2.98 -12.23 -11.34
C GLN A 111 3.69 -11.99 -10.00
N SER A 112 4.16 -13.04 -9.36
CA SER A 112 4.93 -12.96 -8.12
C SER A 112 6.06 -13.98 -8.17
N ALA A 113 7.21 -13.63 -7.60
CA ALA A 113 8.35 -14.53 -7.44
C ALA A 113 9.04 -14.28 -6.09
N VAL A 114 9.57 -15.33 -5.48
CA VAL A 114 10.31 -15.29 -4.23
C VAL A 114 11.69 -15.87 -4.47
N GLY A 115 12.76 -15.10 -4.20
CA GLY A 115 14.13 -15.51 -4.49
C GLY A 115 14.38 -15.84 -5.98
N GLY A 116 13.62 -15.24 -6.89
CA GLY A 116 13.66 -15.53 -8.33
C GLY A 116 12.82 -16.74 -8.77
N VAL A 117 12.22 -17.49 -7.83
CA VAL A 117 11.34 -18.62 -8.14
C VAL A 117 9.91 -18.12 -8.28
N PRO A 118 9.22 -18.33 -9.41
CA PRO A 118 7.82 -17.94 -9.58
C PRO A 118 6.93 -18.56 -8.49
N ALA A 119 6.00 -17.77 -7.99
CA ALA A 119 5.00 -18.26 -7.05
C ALA A 119 4.12 -19.33 -7.71
N VAL A 120 3.72 -20.33 -6.92
CA VAL A 120 2.85 -21.40 -7.41
C VAL A 120 1.48 -20.84 -7.83
N PRO A 121 0.85 -21.42 -8.88
CA PRO A 121 -0.44 -20.92 -9.37
C PRO A 121 -1.51 -20.78 -8.31
N ASP A 122 -1.60 -21.73 -7.38
CA ASP A 122 -2.60 -21.75 -6.31
C ASP A 122 -2.52 -20.54 -5.36
N SER A 123 -1.35 -19.89 -5.25
CA SER A 123 -1.21 -18.66 -4.47
C SER A 123 -1.54 -17.39 -5.27
N VAL A 124 -1.41 -17.43 -6.59
CA VAL A 124 -1.60 -16.27 -7.49
C VAL A 124 -3.02 -16.19 -8.02
N ILE A 125 -3.62 -17.33 -8.39
CA ILE A 125 -4.95 -17.40 -9.01
C ILE A 125 -6.03 -16.74 -8.15
N PRO A 126 -6.12 -16.97 -6.81
CA PRO A 126 -7.13 -16.32 -5.98
C PRO A 126 -7.05 -14.80 -5.97
N ALA A 127 -5.86 -14.25 -6.17
CA ALA A 127 -5.65 -12.80 -6.19
C ALA A 127 -6.03 -12.15 -7.52
N ARG A 128 -5.92 -12.86 -8.64
CA ARG A 128 -6.28 -12.33 -9.96
C ARG A 128 -7.76 -12.01 -10.04
N GLY A 129 -8.07 -10.89 -10.69
CA GLY A 129 -9.44 -10.39 -10.83
C GLY A 129 -10.00 -9.76 -9.55
N THR A 130 -9.21 -9.62 -8.48
CA THR A 130 -9.65 -8.85 -7.30
C THR A 130 -10.06 -7.46 -7.73
N ARG A 131 -11.23 -7.04 -7.25
CA ARG A 131 -11.77 -5.71 -7.45
C ARG A 131 -11.80 -4.98 -6.12
N TRP A 132 -11.18 -3.81 -6.10
CA TRP A 132 -11.29 -2.88 -4.99
C TRP A 132 -12.23 -1.74 -5.36
N THR A 133 -13.04 -1.33 -4.40
CA THR A 133 -13.84 -0.10 -4.46
C THR A 133 -13.37 0.85 -3.37
N ALA A 134 -13.37 2.14 -3.65
CA ALA A 134 -12.96 3.17 -2.71
C ALA A 134 -13.58 4.50 -3.08
N THR A 135 -13.59 5.46 -2.15
CA THR A 135 -13.86 6.86 -2.43
C THR A 135 -12.54 7.60 -2.61
N LEU A 136 -12.43 8.41 -3.67
CA LEU A 136 -11.27 9.26 -3.96
C LEU A 136 -11.70 10.72 -3.97
N THR A 137 -11.06 11.56 -3.16
CA THR A 137 -11.27 13.01 -3.21
C THR A 137 -10.48 13.65 -4.37
N PRO A 138 -10.80 14.87 -4.79
CA PRO A 138 -10.00 15.61 -5.78
C PRO A 138 -8.55 15.85 -5.35
N GLU A 139 -8.29 15.81 -4.04
CA GLU A 139 -6.97 15.96 -3.42
C GLU A 139 -6.21 14.63 -3.32
N GLY A 140 -6.79 13.51 -3.77
CA GLY A 140 -6.12 12.21 -3.80
C GLY A 140 -6.28 11.36 -2.55
N GLU A 141 -7.12 11.75 -1.60
CA GLU A 141 -7.41 10.91 -0.44
C GLU A 141 -8.25 9.70 -0.88
N LEU A 142 -7.64 8.52 -0.79
CA LEU A 142 -8.30 7.25 -1.06
C LEU A 142 -8.77 6.64 0.26
N SER A 143 -10.06 6.65 0.49
CA SER A 143 -10.71 6.15 1.71
C SER A 143 -11.65 4.98 1.42
N ALA A 144 -12.06 4.26 2.48
CA ALA A 144 -13.01 3.14 2.41
C ALA A 144 -12.62 2.05 1.38
N LEU A 145 -11.31 1.79 1.21
CA LEU A 145 -10.82 0.77 0.29
C LEU A 145 -11.30 -0.61 0.72
N LYS A 146 -12.08 -1.27 -0.13
CA LYS A 146 -12.69 -2.57 0.13
C LYS A 146 -12.47 -3.50 -1.06
N ALA A 147 -11.89 -4.67 -0.81
CA ALA A 147 -11.78 -5.74 -1.80
C ALA A 147 -13.08 -6.57 -1.85
N ASP A 148 -13.44 -7.08 -3.03
CA ASP A 148 -14.56 -8.00 -3.24
C ASP A 148 -14.24 -9.42 -2.77
N ARG A 149 -12.98 -9.75 -2.60
CA ARG A 149 -12.47 -11.03 -2.11
C ARG A 149 -11.17 -10.82 -1.32
N SER A 150 -10.88 -11.71 -0.39
CA SER A 150 -9.64 -11.70 0.37
C SER A 150 -8.69 -12.76 -0.18
N SER A 151 -7.43 -12.37 -0.35
CA SER A 151 -6.30 -13.27 -0.62
C SER A 151 -5.01 -12.56 -0.19
N THR A 152 -4.03 -13.30 0.32
CA THR A 152 -2.77 -12.71 0.82
C THR A 152 -2.11 -11.79 -0.21
N LEU A 153 -1.96 -12.23 -1.46
CA LEU A 153 -1.38 -11.41 -2.52
C LEU A 153 -2.29 -10.24 -2.93
N GLY A 154 -3.61 -10.42 -2.90
CA GLY A 154 -4.57 -9.34 -3.13
C GLY A 154 -4.45 -8.25 -2.07
N ASP A 155 -4.39 -8.63 -0.79
CA ASP A 155 -4.24 -7.70 0.33
C ASP A 155 -2.90 -6.94 0.26
N GLN A 156 -1.81 -7.63 -0.11
CA GLN A 156 -0.50 -7.00 -0.33
C GLN A 156 -0.49 -6.00 -1.49
N ILE A 157 -1.16 -6.29 -2.60
CA ILE A 157 -1.33 -5.32 -3.70
C ILE A 157 -2.25 -4.18 -3.24
N GLY A 158 -3.36 -4.48 -2.56
CA GLY A 158 -4.29 -3.50 -2.02
C GLY A 158 -3.62 -2.43 -1.16
N SER A 159 -2.67 -2.83 -0.31
CA SER A 159 -1.90 -1.90 0.54
C SER A 159 -1.07 -0.89 -0.26
N ASN A 160 -0.70 -1.21 -1.52
CA ASN A 160 0.08 -0.34 -2.39
C ASN A 160 -0.79 0.57 -3.28
N LEU A 161 -2.13 0.38 -3.34
CA LEU A 161 -3.00 1.14 -4.24
C LEU A 161 -3.01 2.64 -3.94
N ARG A 162 -2.74 3.05 -2.70
CA ARG A 162 -2.61 4.45 -2.32
C ARG A 162 -1.46 5.15 -3.04
N SER A 163 -0.42 4.43 -3.45
CA SER A 163 0.70 4.98 -4.23
C SER A 163 0.30 5.44 -5.65
N LEU A 164 -0.91 5.07 -6.12
CA LEU A 164 -1.48 5.59 -7.36
C LEU A 164 -1.97 7.06 -7.22
N PHE A 165 -2.24 7.49 -5.97
CA PHE A 165 -2.88 8.76 -5.67
C PHE A 165 -2.10 9.49 -4.58
N PRO A 166 -1.02 10.24 -4.91
CA PRO A 166 -0.35 11.09 -3.94
C PRO A 166 -1.31 12.17 -3.43
N SER A 167 -1.18 12.56 -2.17
CA SER A 167 -1.98 13.63 -1.58
C SER A 167 -1.64 14.96 -2.23
N LEU A 168 -2.65 15.72 -2.62
CA LEU A 168 -2.53 17.07 -3.20
C LEU A 168 -3.09 18.11 -2.23
N PRO A 169 -2.58 19.36 -2.26
CA PRO A 169 -3.15 20.43 -1.46
C PRO A 169 -4.56 20.79 -1.94
N ALA A 170 -5.39 21.30 -1.03
CA ALA A 170 -6.69 21.87 -1.36
C ALA A 170 -6.51 22.99 -2.42
N GLY A 171 -7.32 22.94 -3.49
CA GLY A 171 -7.19 23.87 -4.60
C GLY A 171 -6.20 23.47 -5.69
N GLY A 172 -5.62 22.29 -5.59
CA GLY A 172 -4.72 21.71 -6.58
C GLY A 172 -3.26 22.12 -6.42
N VAL A 173 -2.38 21.50 -7.20
CA VAL A 173 -0.95 21.66 -7.13
C VAL A 173 -0.39 22.49 -8.30
N GLN A 174 0.58 23.35 -8.00
CA GLN A 174 1.34 24.14 -8.97
C GLN A 174 2.84 23.93 -8.72
N VAL A 175 3.64 24.12 -9.76
CA VAL A 175 5.10 24.08 -9.65
C VAL A 175 5.60 25.08 -8.60
N GLY A 176 6.52 24.65 -7.76
CA GLY A 176 7.10 25.43 -6.66
C GLY A 176 6.36 25.28 -5.32
N MET A 177 5.18 24.66 -5.30
CA MET A 177 4.46 24.44 -4.03
C MET A 177 5.14 23.38 -3.16
N GLN A 178 5.04 23.58 -1.84
CA GLN A 178 5.47 22.63 -0.82
C GLN A 178 4.35 22.46 0.20
N TRP A 179 4.12 21.24 0.64
CA TRP A 179 3.13 20.95 1.69
C TRP A 179 3.51 19.67 2.43
N SER A 180 2.87 19.43 3.53
CA SER A 180 3.00 18.21 4.33
C SER A 180 1.61 17.60 4.54
N ASP A 181 1.57 16.28 4.59
CA ASP A 181 0.37 15.51 4.88
C ASP A 181 0.64 14.50 5.99
N THR A 182 -0.31 14.36 6.89
CA THR A 182 -0.28 13.37 7.97
C THR A 182 -1.48 12.46 7.83
N THR A 183 -1.23 11.16 7.68
CA THR A 183 -2.31 10.18 7.52
C THR A 183 -2.28 9.13 8.61
N GLU A 184 -3.46 8.64 8.97
CA GLU A 184 -3.65 7.45 9.79
C GLU A 184 -4.58 6.50 9.04
N VAL A 185 -4.06 5.32 8.68
CA VAL A 185 -4.73 4.41 7.76
C VAL A 185 -4.79 3.01 8.35
N PRO A 186 -6.00 2.44 8.52
CA PRO A 186 -6.14 1.01 8.76
C PRO A 186 -5.74 0.25 7.49
N MET A 187 -5.00 -0.85 7.67
CA MET A 187 -4.54 -1.68 6.57
C MET A 187 -4.37 -3.13 7.00
N ARG A 188 -4.43 -4.03 6.04
CA ARG A 188 -4.06 -5.42 6.26
C ARG A 188 -2.69 -5.70 5.66
N VAL A 189 -1.79 -6.26 6.45
CA VAL A 189 -0.44 -6.64 6.04
C VAL A 189 -0.22 -8.09 6.43
N ASP A 190 -0.24 -8.98 5.46
CA ASP A 190 -0.17 -10.42 5.66
C ASP A 190 -1.21 -10.92 6.70
N ALA A 191 -0.75 -11.44 7.84
CA ALA A 191 -1.60 -11.92 8.92
C ALA A 191 -2.06 -10.81 9.89
N PHE A 192 -1.64 -9.55 9.68
CA PHE A 192 -1.84 -8.46 10.64
C PHE A 192 -2.93 -7.50 10.17
N ASP A 193 -3.88 -7.21 11.05
CA ASP A 193 -4.70 -6.01 10.99
C ASP A 193 -3.90 -4.89 11.68
N ALA A 194 -3.55 -3.86 10.92
CA ALA A 194 -2.61 -2.84 11.32
C ALA A 194 -3.15 -1.43 11.11
N VAL A 195 -2.59 -0.49 11.85
CA VAL A 195 -2.76 0.95 11.62
C VAL A 195 -1.39 1.53 11.29
N GLU A 196 -1.33 2.27 10.20
CA GLU A 196 -0.15 3.03 9.81
C GLU A 196 -0.40 4.52 10.00
N ARG A 197 0.53 5.19 10.68
CA ARG A 197 0.62 6.64 10.77
C ARG A 197 1.81 7.10 9.95
N SER A 198 1.61 8.08 9.09
CA SER A 198 2.70 8.63 8.28
C SER A 198 2.67 10.15 8.23
N LEU A 199 3.86 10.75 8.14
CA LEU A 199 4.08 12.15 7.81
C LEU A 199 4.85 12.18 6.50
N THR A 200 4.31 12.87 5.50
CA THR A 200 4.93 13.00 4.17
C THR A 200 5.05 14.45 3.78
N ASN A 201 6.23 14.86 3.36
CA ASN A 201 6.50 16.19 2.82
C ASN A 201 6.56 16.08 1.30
N TYR A 202 5.97 17.05 0.61
CA TYR A 202 5.89 17.11 -0.85
C TYR A 202 6.52 18.38 -1.39
N LEU A 203 7.12 18.26 -2.56
CA LEU A 203 7.60 19.37 -3.39
C LEU A 203 7.10 19.17 -4.82
N ALA A 204 6.43 20.17 -5.37
CA ALA A 204 6.03 20.19 -6.77
C ALA A 204 7.09 20.90 -7.61
N ALA A 205 7.56 20.26 -8.66
CA ALA A 205 8.58 20.77 -9.58
C ALA A 205 8.14 20.58 -11.04
N GLU A 206 8.88 21.20 -11.96
CA GLU A 206 8.74 20.90 -13.37
C GLU A 206 9.18 19.45 -13.67
N SER A 207 8.51 18.84 -14.65
CA SER A 207 8.87 17.49 -15.06
C SER A 207 10.23 17.46 -15.75
N ASP A 208 11.08 16.53 -15.30
CA ASP A 208 12.33 16.15 -15.93
C ASP A 208 12.21 14.87 -16.79
N ASP A 209 11.03 14.24 -16.84
CA ASP A 209 10.78 13.07 -17.72
C ASP A 209 10.45 13.54 -19.16
N PRO A 210 11.29 13.21 -20.16
CA PRO A 210 11.04 13.58 -21.54
C PRO A 210 9.73 13.00 -22.13
N ARG A 211 9.18 11.94 -21.53
CA ARG A 211 7.90 11.32 -21.92
C ARG A 211 6.69 12.03 -21.31
N ALA A 212 6.89 12.79 -20.24
CA ALA A 212 5.86 13.49 -19.48
C ALA A 212 6.18 14.98 -19.31
N LYS A 213 6.68 15.65 -20.35
CA LYS A 213 7.19 17.05 -20.33
C LYS A 213 6.22 18.09 -19.80
N LYS A 214 4.90 17.84 -19.90
CA LYS A 214 3.85 18.74 -19.41
C LYS A 214 3.33 18.34 -18.02
N ALA A 215 3.83 17.26 -17.46
CA ALA A 215 3.44 16.80 -16.15
C ALA A 215 4.06 17.67 -15.05
N ILE A 216 3.41 17.70 -13.90
CA ILE A 216 4.01 18.19 -12.67
C ILE A 216 4.72 17.01 -12.02
N LYS A 217 5.97 17.19 -11.64
CA LYS A 217 6.74 16.25 -10.82
C LYS A 217 6.44 16.53 -9.36
N LEU A 218 5.97 15.52 -8.63
CA LEU A 218 5.80 15.56 -7.19
C LEU A 218 6.87 14.69 -6.55
N GLU A 219 7.80 15.32 -5.87
CA GLU A 219 8.78 14.66 -5.02
C GLU A 219 8.22 14.55 -3.61
N SER A 220 8.31 13.38 -3.00
CA SER A 220 7.87 13.18 -1.63
C SER A 220 8.90 12.43 -0.81
N ASN A 221 9.02 12.84 0.46
CA ASN A 221 9.78 12.13 1.47
C ASN A 221 8.97 12.09 2.77
N GLY A 222 9.04 10.98 3.47
CA GLY A 222 8.25 10.82 4.68
C GLY A 222 8.74 9.71 5.58
N SER A 223 8.17 9.68 6.77
CA SER A 223 8.34 8.60 7.74
C SER A 223 7.00 7.94 8.04
N TYR A 224 7.05 6.70 8.47
CA TYR A 224 5.87 5.97 8.92
C TYR A 224 6.14 5.19 10.20
N GLN A 225 5.08 4.96 10.95
CA GLN A 225 5.01 4.03 12.06
C GLN A 225 3.78 3.13 11.84
N ARG A 226 3.94 1.83 12.14
CA ARG A 226 2.86 0.86 11.98
C ARG A 226 2.80 -0.02 13.20
N THR A 227 1.59 -0.28 13.67
CA THR A 227 1.32 -1.25 14.74
C THR A 227 0.20 -2.16 14.29
N GLY A 228 0.30 -3.45 14.59
CA GLY A 228 -0.71 -4.41 14.18
C GLY A 228 -0.76 -5.61 15.09
N LYS A 229 -1.89 -6.30 15.02
CA LYS A 229 -2.11 -7.59 15.68
C LYS A 229 -2.61 -8.59 14.65
N GLY A 230 -2.26 -9.85 14.84
CA GLY A 230 -2.66 -10.91 13.94
C GLY A 230 -2.68 -12.26 14.63
N THR A 231 -3.13 -13.27 13.88
CA THR A 231 -3.12 -14.65 14.36
C THR A 231 -2.57 -15.53 13.26
N GLN A 232 -1.66 -16.42 13.63
CA GLN A 232 -1.11 -17.42 12.71
C GLN A 232 -0.85 -18.72 13.47
N TYR A 233 -1.33 -19.85 12.94
CA TYR A 233 -1.25 -21.17 13.57
C TYR A 233 -1.76 -21.15 15.04
N ASP A 234 -2.92 -20.51 15.27
CA ASP A 234 -3.54 -20.30 16.57
C ASP A 234 -2.70 -19.51 17.59
N GLN A 235 -1.60 -18.90 17.15
CA GLN A 235 -0.78 -18.03 17.97
C GLN A 235 -1.08 -16.56 17.66
N GLN A 236 -1.23 -15.77 18.70
CA GLN A 236 -1.33 -14.32 18.58
C GLN A 236 0.04 -13.73 18.25
N LEU A 237 0.04 -12.79 17.32
CA LEU A 237 1.22 -12.05 16.88
C LEU A 237 0.98 -10.56 17.08
N GLU A 238 2.03 -9.85 17.45
CA GLU A 238 2.07 -8.40 17.47
C GLU A 238 3.16 -7.90 16.54
N MET A 239 2.87 -6.82 15.81
CA MET A 239 3.81 -6.21 14.89
C MET A 239 3.97 -4.74 15.22
N THR A 240 5.22 -4.29 15.24
CA THR A 240 5.58 -2.87 15.19
C THR A 240 6.53 -2.65 14.02
N ALA A 241 6.37 -1.54 13.31
CA ALA A 241 7.29 -1.17 12.25
C ALA A 241 7.49 0.35 12.23
N SER A 242 8.66 0.78 11.82
CA SER A 242 8.96 2.19 11.54
C SER A 242 9.93 2.28 10.36
N GLY A 243 9.85 3.37 9.61
CA GLY A 243 10.70 3.52 8.45
C GLY A 243 10.51 4.84 7.73
N THR A 244 11.14 4.92 6.56
CA THR A 244 11.08 6.08 5.68
C THR A 244 10.64 5.68 4.29
N ARG A 245 10.08 6.65 3.55
CA ARG A 245 9.65 6.51 2.14
C ARG A 245 10.11 7.71 1.34
N MET A 246 10.49 7.47 0.10
CA MET A 246 10.72 8.49 -0.91
C MET A 246 9.98 8.08 -2.18
N ALA A 247 9.34 9.05 -2.83
CA ALA A 247 8.68 8.78 -4.10
C ALA A 247 8.71 10.00 -5.02
N VAL A 248 8.60 9.72 -6.31
CA VAL A 248 8.40 10.71 -7.36
C VAL A 248 7.18 10.29 -8.16
N HIS A 249 6.25 11.22 -8.35
CA HIS A 249 5.06 11.03 -9.18
C HIS A 249 5.04 12.07 -10.29
N TYR A 250 4.62 11.70 -11.48
CA TYR A 250 4.43 12.59 -12.62
C TYR A 250 2.93 12.67 -12.92
N LEU A 251 2.32 13.83 -12.60
CA LEU A 251 0.90 14.10 -12.84
C LEU A 251 0.72 14.88 -14.13
N ASN A 252 -0.07 14.35 -15.04
CA ASN A 252 -0.47 15.07 -16.25
C ASN A 252 -1.36 16.28 -15.91
N PRO A 253 -1.45 17.29 -16.81
CA PRO A 253 -2.33 18.45 -16.61
C PRO A 253 -3.80 18.11 -16.45
N ASP A 254 -4.23 16.93 -16.91
CA ASP A 254 -5.60 16.41 -16.73
C ASP A 254 -5.79 15.66 -15.39
N GLY A 255 -4.79 15.69 -14.50
CA GLY A 255 -4.84 15.04 -13.20
C GLY A 255 -4.57 13.53 -13.23
N THR A 256 -4.28 12.94 -14.38
CA THR A 256 -3.95 11.51 -14.43
C THR A 256 -2.49 11.25 -14.07
N LEU A 257 -2.22 10.12 -13.41
CA LEU A 257 -0.86 9.69 -13.14
C LEU A 257 -0.22 9.17 -14.45
N ALA A 258 0.91 9.77 -14.86
CA ALA A 258 1.70 9.29 -15.99
C ALA A 258 2.62 8.15 -15.56
N SER A 259 3.34 8.35 -14.46
CA SER A 259 4.22 7.36 -13.84
C SER A 259 4.52 7.74 -12.40
N ALA A 260 4.98 6.76 -11.63
CA ALA A 260 5.57 6.97 -10.32
C ALA A 260 6.67 5.96 -10.06
N HIS A 261 7.59 6.30 -9.19
CA HIS A 261 8.55 5.36 -8.63
C HIS A 261 8.91 5.78 -7.21
N GLY A 262 9.31 4.82 -6.41
CA GLY A 262 9.67 5.11 -5.02
C GLY A 262 10.43 3.99 -4.36
N THR A 263 10.93 4.29 -3.18
CA THR A 263 11.61 3.37 -2.28
C THR A 263 11.07 3.53 -0.88
N ASP A 264 11.07 2.45 -0.14
CA ASP A 264 10.79 2.44 1.29
C ASP A 264 11.81 1.56 2.01
N SER A 265 12.11 1.92 3.24
CA SER A 265 12.96 1.11 4.12
C SER A 265 12.49 1.25 5.56
N GLY A 266 12.69 0.20 6.35
CA GLY A 266 12.27 0.23 7.74
C GLY A 266 12.66 -1.03 8.50
N ASP A 267 12.47 -0.93 9.80
CA ASP A 267 12.62 -2.00 10.75
C ASP A 267 11.23 -2.47 11.19
N VAL A 268 11.02 -3.77 11.14
CA VAL A 268 9.80 -4.45 11.58
C VAL A 268 10.15 -5.38 12.72
N THR A 269 9.36 -5.37 13.76
CA THR A 269 9.49 -6.30 14.89
C THR A 269 8.20 -7.11 14.99
N ILE A 270 8.32 -8.42 14.93
CA ILE A 270 7.22 -9.36 15.15
C ILE A 270 7.43 -10.04 16.48
N THR A 271 6.43 -9.97 17.36
CA THR A 271 6.46 -10.60 18.69
C THR A 271 5.40 -11.70 18.76
N VAL A 272 5.77 -12.83 19.33
CA VAL A 272 4.88 -13.94 19.69
C VAL A 272 4.73 -13.94 21.23
N PRO A 273 3.72 -13.26 21.79
CA PRO A 273 3.62 -13.05 23.24
C PRO A 273 3.58 -14.35 24.05
N ALA A 274 2.92 -15.37 23.53
CA ALA A 274 2.76 -16.66 24.21
C ALA A 274 4.08 -17.35 24.58
N VAL A 275 5.15 -17.08 23.81
CA VAL A 275 6.47 -17.67 24.02
C VAL A 275 7.56 -16.62 24.31
N GLY A 276 7.18 -15.34 24.40
CA GLY A 276 8.11 -14.23 24.64
C GLY A 276 9.15 -14.05 23.53
N GLN A 277 8.89 -14.56 22.33
CA GLN A 277 9.85 -14.52 21.22
C GLN A 277 9.63 -13.24 20.39
N THR A 278 10.71 -12.59 20.03
CA THR A 278 10.73 -11.42 19.17
C THR A 278 11.66 -11.65 17.98
N VAL A 279 11.19 -11.30 16.78
CA VAL A 279 11.91 -11.45 15.53
C VAL A 279 12.05 -10.09 14.87
N PRO A 280 13.26 -9.52 14.82
CA PRO A 280 13.53 -8.32 14.06
C PRO A 280 13.68 -8.66 12.57
N VAL A 281 13.08 -7.82 11.73
CA VAL A 281 13.12 -7.91 10.26
C VAL A 281 13.48 -6.55 9.71
N LYS A 282 14.52 -6.46 8.89
CA LYS A 282 14.78 -5.27 8.08
C LYS A 282 14.10 -5.42 6.74
N GLN A 283 13.35 -4.39 6.36
CA GLN A 283 12.64 -4.34 5.09
C GLN A 283 13.17 -3.20 4.24
N ALA A 284 13.37 -3.45 2.95
CA ALA A 284 13.54 -2.39 1.96
C ALA A 284 12.74 -2.75 0.71
N GLY A 285 12.09 -1.75 0.12
CA GLY A 285 11.26 -1.92 -1.06
C GLY A 285 11.57 -0.87 -2.11
N ARG A 286 11.30 -1.22 -3.36
CA ARG A 286 11.24 -0.27 -4.49
C ARG A 286 10.05 -0.62 -5.35
N TYR A 287 9.41 0.41 -5.88
CA TYR A 287 8.30 0.23 -6.80
C TYR A 287 8.38 1.17 -7.99
N SER A 288 7.72 0.79 -9.07
CA SER A 288 7.41 1.68 -10.18
C SER A 288 5.98 1.45 -10.64
N ILE A 289 5.32 2.52 -11.05
CA ILE A 289 3.99 2.54 -11.62
C ILE A 289 4.11 3.25 -12.97
N THR A 290 3.57 2.64 -14.01
CA THR A 290 3.58 3.22 -15.37
C THR A 290 2.19 3.13 -15.96
N ALA A 291 1.66 4.26 -16.44
CA ALA A 291 0.43 4.27 -17.20
C ALA A 291 0.65 3.58 -18.55
N LEU A 292 -0.18 2.60 -18.86
CA LEU A 292 -0.17 1.90 -20.14
C LEU A 292 -1.07 2.68 -21.11
N ARG A 293 -0.57 2.99 -22.28
CA ARG A 293 -1.39 3.59 -23.34
C ARG A 293 -2.44 2.56 -23.76
N PRO A 294 -3.72 2.95 -23.90
CA PRO A 294 -4.71 2.06 -24.51
C PRO A 294 -4.19 1.64 -25.89
N ALA A 295 -4.26 0.35 -26.18
CA ALA A 295 -3.95 -0.15 -27.51
C ALA A 295 -4.77 0.65 -28.53
N LYS A 296 -4.13 1.24 -29.52
CA LYS A 296 -4.86 1.87 -30.63
C LYS A 296 -5.70 0.76 -31.28
N ARG A 297 -7.03 0.87 -31.16
CA ARG A 297 -7.95 0.04 -31.92
C ARG A 297 -7.94 0.47 -33.37
#